data_411e89407f1c1474fa5451aff24516f0
#
_entry.id   411e89407f1c1474fa5451aff24516f0
#
_cell.length_a   1.000
_cell.length_b   1.000
_cell.length_c   1.000
_cell.angle_alpha   90.00
_cell.angle_beta   90.00
_cell.angle_gamma   90.00
#
_symmetry.space_group_name_H-M   'P 1'
#
loop_
_entity.id
_entity.type
_entity.pdbx_description
1 polymer ?
#
loop_
_entity_poly.entity_id
_entity_poly.type
_entity_poly.pdbx_seq_one_letter_code
_entity_poly.pdbx_strand_id
1 'polypeptide(L)'
;MIFFISILISLIFITLSAEDLIIDTRGYYKNDEIVMQDGSKLLHYQSKGNWSDNFNNYGRFKCKGSLLINESGKRSDKELVLCELEDVNGEYMWNIPKRSDSEWVAGVGKSTIVSATKKYKKLIGKTCVYAVVYYKDTFHTKTKCEK
;
A
#
# COMPACT_ATOMS: atom_id res chain seq x y z
N MET A 1 -26.46 57.98 26.50
CA MET A 1 -25.50 57.01 27.04
C MET A 1 -25.69 55.74 26.22
N ILE A 2 -24.87 55.56 25.19
CA ILE A 2 -25.02 54.50 24.18
C ILE A 2 -24.04 53.39 24.54
N PHE A 3 -24.55 52.23 24.95
CA PHE A 3 -23.78 51.02 25.21
C PHE A 3 -23.41 50.34 23.88
N PHE A 4 -22.14 50.42 23.49
CA PHE A 4 -21.57 49.58 22.43
C PHE A 4 -21.31 48.17 22.98
N ILE A 5 -22.14 47.21 22.59
CA ILE A 5 -21.85 45.78 22.84
C ILE A 5 -20.93 45.32 21.71
N SER A 6 -19.64 45.19 22.03
CA SER A 6 -18.63 44.55 21.17
C SER A 6 -18.84 43.03 21.20
N ILE A 7 -19.48 42.49 20.16
CA ILE A 7 -19.54 41.04 19.97
C ILE A 7 -18.20 40.59 19.41
N LEU A 8 -17.36 40.03 20.28
CA LEU A 8 -16.12 39.40 19.91
C LEU A 8 -16.44 38.01 19.31
N ILE A 9 -16.57 37.93 17.99
CA ILE A 9 -16.70 36.64 17.29
C ILE A 9 -15.33 35.98 17.29
N SER A 10 -15.14 35.06 18.25
CA SER A 10 -13.99 34.16 18.25
C SER A 10 -14.15 33.18 17.07
N LEU A 11 -13.47 33.45 15.97
CA LEU A 11 -13.28 32.52 14.88
C LEU A 11 -12.42 31.34 15.41
N ILE A 12 -13.09 30.30 15.86
CA ILE A 12 -12.44 29.01 16.13
C ILE A 12 -12.08 28.42 14.78
N PHE A 13 -10.83 28.62 14.34
CA PHE A 13 -10.25 27.88 13.25
C PHE A 13 -10.09 26.43 13.71
N ILE A 14 -11.11 25.61 13.46
CA ILE A 14 -10.97 24.17 13.53
C ILE A 14 -10.02 23.78 12.39
N THR A 15 -8.73 23.64 12.70
CA THR A 15 -7.79 23.01 11.77
C THR A 15 -8.25 21.58 11.59
N LEU A 16 -9.00 21.32 10.52
CA LEU A 16 -9.33 19.96 10.10
C LEU A 16 -8.02 19.32 9.67
N SER A 17 -7.33 18.70 10.65
CA SER A 17 -6.18 17.87 10.35
C SER A 17 -6.69 16.70 9.55
N ALA A 18 -6.49 16.71 8.21
CA ALA A 18 -6.86 15.58 7.40
C ALA A 18 -5.96 14.40 7.80
N GLU A 19 -6.52 13.28 8.17
CA GLU A 19 -5.84 12.09 8.64
C GLU A 19 -5.14 11.35 7.49
N ASP A 20 -3.97 10.76 7.76
CA ASP A 20 -3.30 9.88 6.79
C ASP A 20 -4.14 8.65 6.50
N LEU A 21 -4.06 8.16 5.27
CA LEU A 21 -4.69 6.89 4.91
C LEU A 21 -3.78 5.74 5.36
N ILE A 22 -4.32 4.88 6.22
CA ILE A 22 -3.64 3.66 6.67
C ILE A 22 -4.40 2.46 6.13
N ILE A 23 -3.72 1.60 5.38
CA ILE A 23 -4.27 0.38 4.80
C ILE A 23 -3.57 -0.83 5.42
N ASP A 24 -4.35 -1.73 5.98
CA ASP A 24 -3.92 -3.06 6.44
C ASP A 24 -4.33 -4.12 5.42
N THR A 25 -3.37 -4.95 4.99
CA THR A 25 -3.65 -6.09 4.10
C THR A 25 -3.16 -7.38 4.72
N ARG A 26 -3.94 -8.45 4.57
CA ARG A 26 -3.60 -9.80 5.04
C ARG A 26 -4.00 -10.81 3.98
N GLY A 27 -3.11 -11.76 3.70
CA GLY A 27 -3.41 -12.73 2.67
C GLY A 27 -2.39 -13.83 2.54
N TYR A 28 -2.52 -14.55 1.45
CA TYR A 28 -1.67 -15.65 1.05
C TYR A 28 -0.89 -15.25 -0.20
N TYR A 29 0.29 -15.81 -0.34
CA TYR A 29 1.09 -15.67 -1.55
C TYR A 29 1.59 -17.03 -2.03
N LYS A 30 1.93 -17.09 -3.30
CA LYS A 30 2.68 -18.19 -3.90
C LYS A 30 3.65 -17.63 -4.94
N ASN A 31 4.73 -18.34 -5.12
CA ASN A 31 5.73 -18.05 -6.13
C ASN A 31 5.96 -19.31 -6.97
N ASP A 32 6.08 -19.12 -8.28
CA ASP A 32 6.76 -20.09 -9.15
C ASP A 32 8.15 -19.50 -9.43
N GLU A 33 9.22 -20.31 -9.31
CA GLU A 33 10.58 -19.80 -9.39
C GLU A 33 11.38 -20.45 -10.52
N ILE A 34 12.24 -19.64 -11.16
CA ILE A 34 13.32 -20.09 -12.02
C ILE A 34 14.63 -19.72 -11.33
N VAL A 35 15.44 -20.70 -11.04
CA VAL A 35 16.76 -20.51 -10.42
C VAL A 35 17.80 -20.45 -11.52
N MET A 36 18.64 -19.41 -11.51
CA MET A 36 19.75 -19.21 -12.46
C MET A 36 21.04 -19.85 -11.93
N GLN A 37 22.02 -20.01 -12.80
CA GLN A 37 23.29 -20.70 -12.48
C GLN A 37 24.08 -19.98 -11.37
N ASP A 38 23.98 -18.66 -11.26
CA ASP A 38 24.60 -17.85 -10.21
C ASP A 38 23.84 -17.86 -8.88
N GLY A 39 22.75 -18.63 -8.79
CA GLY A 39 21.89 -18.69 -7.60
C GLY A 39 20.84 -17.59 -7.51
N SER A 40 20.85 -16.63 -8.42
CA SER A 40 19.75 -15.66 -8.51
C SER A 40 18.45 -16.32 -8.96
N LYS A 41 17.30 -15.69 -8.67
CA LYS A 41 15.99 -16.29 -8.93
C LYS A 41 15.05 -15.27 -9.55
N LEU A 42 14.34 -15.69 -10.59
CA LEU A 42 13.16 -15.01 -11.06
C LEU A 42 11.91 -15.65 -10.43
N LEU A 43 11.14 -14.87 -9.71
CA LEU A 43 9.90 -15.32 -9.08
C LEU A 43 8.70 -14.77 -9.86
N HIS A 44 7.78 -15.64 -10.25
CA HIS A 44 6.44 -15.22 -10.63
C HIS A 44 5.58 -15.16 -9.37
N TYR A 45 5.37 -13.93 -8.88
CA TYR A 45 4.68 -13.64 -7.63
C TYR A 45 3.18 -13.51 -7.83
N GLN A 46 2.40 -14.15 -6.98
CA GLN A 46 0.95 -13.96 -6.89
C GLN A 46 0.55 -13.89 -5.41
N SER A 47 -0.33 -12.94 -5.09
CA SER A 47 -0.94 -12.87 -3.77
C SER A 47 -2.39 -12.44 -3.84
N LYS A 48 -3.15 -12.80 -2.80
CA LYS A 48 -4.55 -12.42 -2.64
C LYS A 48 -4.94 -12.45 -1.17
N GLY A 49 -5.97 -11.70 -0.84
CA GLY A 49 -6.51 -11.66 0.53
C GLY A 49 -7.48 -10.51 0.71
N ASN A 50 -7.56 -10.02 1.93
CA ASN A 50 -8.45 -8.94 2.32
C ASN A 50 -7.64 -7.71 2.75
N TRP A 51 -8.26 -6.54 2.61
CA TRP A 51 -7.73 -5.29 3.08
C TRP A 51 -8.80 -4.49 3.83
N SER A 52 -8.36 -3.60 4.71
CA SER A 52 -9.18 -2.58 5.35
C SER A 52 -8.36 -1.31 5.56
N ASP A 53 -9.05 -0.18 5.73
CA ASP A 53 -8.40 1.09 6.06
C ASP A 53 -8.99 1.75 7.31
N ASN A 54 -8.34 2.82 7.77
CA ASN A 54 -8.77 3.60 8.93
C ASN A 54 -10.03 4.48 8.68
N PHE A 55 -10.56 4.51 7.44
CA PHE A 55 -11.82 5.17 7.08
C PHE A 55 -12.98 4.17 6.94
N ASN A 56 -12.83 2.95 7.49
CA ASN A 56 -13.82 1.86 7.45
C ASN A 56 -14.12 1.33 6.03
N ASN A 57 -13.22 1.55 5.06
CA ASN A 57 -13.31 0.82 3.82
C ASN A 57 -12.63 -0.53 3.98
N TYR A 58 -13.15 -1.54 3.30
CA TYR A 58 -12.60 -2.89 3.28
C TYR A 58 -12.98 -3.62 2.00
N GLY A 59 -12.28 -4.71 1.72
CA GLY A 59 -12.55 -5.48 0.52
C GLY A 59 -11.51 -6.56 0.26
N ARG A 60 -11.33 -6.89 -1.01
CA ARG A 60 -10.38 -7.90 -1.47
C ARG A 60 -9.23 -7.26 -2.23
N PHE A 61 -8.09 -7.91 -2.22
CA PHE A 61 -6.98 -7.53 -3.08
C PHE A 61 -6.40 -8.75 -3.77
N LYS A 62 -5.74 -8.49 -4.89
CA LYS A 62 -4.86 -9.44 -5.58
C LYS A 62 -3.66 -8.69 -6.13
N CYS A 63 -2.48 -9.33 -6.09
CA CYS A 63 -1.28 -8.84 -6.72
C CYS A 63 -0.71 -9.89 -7.66
N LYS A 64 -0.11 -9.46 -8.75
CA LYS A 64 0.62 -10.31 -9.68
C LYS A 64 1.84 -9.57 -10.20
N GLY A 65 2.91 -10.32 -10.46
CA GLY A 65 4.10 -9.73 -11.03
C GLY A 65 5.32 -10.63 -11.01
N SER A 66 6.45 -10.03 -11.33
CA SER A 66 7.75 -10.71 -11.33
C SER A 66 8.71 -9.99 -10.38
N LEU A 67 9.46 -10.79 -9.64
CA LEU A 67 10.48 -10.34 -8.70
C LEU A 67 11.80 -10.98 -9.09
N LEU A 68 12.88 -10.22 -9.03
CA LEU A 68 14.22 -10.74 -9.19
C LEU A 68 14.91 -10.75 -7.81
N ILE A 69 15.33 -11.92 -7.36
CA ILE A 69 16.14 -12.11 -6.16
C ILE A 69 17.58 -12.33 -6.62
N ASN A 70 18.50 -11.53 -6.12
CA ASN A 70 19.91 -11.67 -6.46
C ASN A 70 20.57 -12.89 -5.77
N GLU A 71 21.81 -13.18 -6.14
CA GLU A 71 22.61 -14.29 -5.57
C GLU A 71 22.76 -14.22 -4.04
N SER A 72 22.70 -13.02 -3.44
CA SER A 72 22.73 -12.82 -1.98
C SER A 72 21.38 -12.98 -1.30
N GLY A 73 20.31 -13.36 -2.04
CA GLY A 73 18.96 -13.57 -1.50
C GLY A 73 18.14 -12.29 -1.31
N LYS A 74 18.62 -11.14 -1.79
CA LYS A 74 17.93 -9.85 -1.67
C LYS A 74 17.12 -9.52 -2.91
N ARG A 75 16.05 -8.77 -2.72
CA ARG A 75 15.21 -8.26 -3.82
C ARG A 75 15.96 -7.21 -4.62
N SER A 76 15.87 -7.34 -5.93
CA SER A 76 16.38 -6.37 -6.89
C SER A 76 15.36 -5.24 -7.10
N ASP A 77 15.82 -4.07 -7.52
CA ASP A 77 14.98 -2.95 -8.00
C ASP A 77 14.25 -3.24 -9.32
N LYS A 78 14.67 -4.31 -10.04
CA LYS A 78 14.07 -4.79 -11.30
C LYS A 78 12.82 -5.65 -11.04
N GLU A 79 11.93 -5.17 -10.18
CA GLU A 79 10.67 -5.84 -9.89
C GLU A 79 9.50 -5.09 -10.49
N LEU A 80 8.48 -5.83 -10.92
CA LEU A 80 7.21 -5.27 -11.36
C LEU A 80 6.09 -6.12 -10.79
N VAL A 81 5.43 -5.60 -9.76
CA VAL A 81 4.22 -6.17 -9.18
C VAL A 81 3.11 -5.14 -9.28
N LEU A 82 1.95 -5.54 -9.79
CA LEU A 82 0.74 -4.74 -9.79
C LEU A 82 -0.24 -5.33 -8.79
N CYS A 83 -0.76 -4.50 -7.90
CA CYS A 83 -1.81 -4.85 -6.96
C CYS A 83 -3.10 -4.14 -7.32
N GLU A 84 -4.21 -4.85 -7.25
CA GLU A 84 -5.58 -4.37 -7.37
C GLU A 84 -6.29 -4.55 -6.04
N LEU A 85 -6.85 -3.48 -5.50
CA LEU A 85 -7.71 -3.47 -4.31
C LEU A 85 -9.12 -3.12 -4.76
N GLU A 86 -10.07 -4.01 -4.48
CA GLU A 86 -11.50 -3.83 -4.73
C GLU A 86 -12.22 -3.67 -3.38
N ASP A 87 -13.01 -2.62 -3.22
CA ASP A 87 -13.83 -2.47 -2.02
C ASP A 87 -15.21 -3.13 -2.19
N VAL A 88 -15.96 -3.21 -1.09
CA VAL A 88 -17.31 -3.83 -1.07
C VAL A 88 -18.34 -3.11 -1.95
N ASN A 89 -18.05 -1.90 -2.41
CA ASN A 89 -18.89 -1.13 -3.32
C ASN A 89 -18.48 -1.29 -4.79
N GLY A 90 -17.49 -2.15 -5.09
CA GLY A 90 -16.96 -2.35 -6.43
C GLY A 90 -16.11 -1.17 -6.93
N GLU A 91 -15.48 -0.41 -6.03
CA GLU A 91 -14.51 0.62 -6.39
C GLU A 91 -13.09 0.12 -6.21
N TYR A 92 -12.18 0.61 -7.05
CA TYR A 92 -10.85 0.05 -7.21
C TYR A 92 -9.73 1.06 -6.95
N MET A 93 -8.62 0.54 -6.43
CA MET A 93 -7.29 1.17 -6.46
C MET A 93 -6.30 0.18 -7.06
N TRP A 94 -5.39 0.68 -7.91
CA TRP A 94 -4.24 -0.08 -8.42
C TRP A 94 -2.96 0.59 -7.98
N ASN A 95 -2.05 -0.22 -7.43
CA ASN A 95 -0.76 0.28 -6.97
C ASN A 95 0.40 -0.63 -7.40
N ILE A 96 1.59 -0.04 -7.45
CA ILE A 96 2.84 -0.73 -7.74
C ILE A 96 3.73 -0.64 -6.51
N PRO A 97 3.80 -1.71 -5.69
CA PRO A 97 4.75 -1.79 -4.59
C PRO A 97 6.16 -2.05 -5.12
N LYS A 98 7.16 -1.40 -4.51
CA LYS A 98 8.59 -1.60 -4.77
C LYS A 98 9.35 -1.74 -3.46
N ARG A 99 10.25 -2.71 -3.41
CA ARG A 99 11.12 -2.96 -2.28
C ARG A 99 12.43 -3.57 -2.75
N SER A 100 13.50 -2.80 -2.72
CA SER A 100 14.85 -3.23 -3.10
C SER A 100 15.73 -3.41 -1.88
N ASP A 101 16.82 -4.15 -2.04
CA ASP A 101 17.89 -4.38 -1.04
C ASP A 101 17.40 -4.86 0.34
N SER A 102 16.28 -5.57 0.37
CA SER A 102 15.66 -6.07 1.59
C SER A 102 15.56 -7.59 1.61
N GLU A 103 15.56 -8.14 2.82
CA GLU A 103 15.29 -9.56 3.03
C GLU A 103 13.91 -9.96 2.53
N TRP A 104 13.77 -11.21 2.10
CA TRP A 104 12.47 -11.70 1.62
C TRP A 104 11.39 -11.67 2.72
N VAL A 105 11.74 -12.15 3.92
CA VAL A 105 10.78 -12.44 5.01
C VAL A 105 10.14 -11.20 5.64
N ALA A 106 10.82 -10.05 5.59
CA ALA A 106 10.30 -8.79 6.11
C ALA A 106 10.98 -7.60 5.44
N GLY A 107 10.33 -6.44 5.48
CA GLY A 107 10.94 -5.21 4.99
C GLY A 107 9.97 -4.05 4.83
N VAL A 108 10.56 -2.92 4.50
CA VAL A 108 9.85 -1.67 4.22
C VAL A 108 10.04 -1.33 2.74
N GLY A 109 8.99 -0.82 2.12
CA GLY A 109 9.02 -0.40 0.72
C GLY A 109 8.12 0.80 0.46
N LYS A 110 8.03 1.18 -0.81
CA LYS A 110 7.15 2.25 -1.29
C LYS A 110 6.13 1.67 -2.26
N SER A 111 4.92 2.20 -2.24
CA SER A 111 3.85 1.80 -3.15
C SER A 111 3.24 3.03 -3.79
N THR A 112 3.22 3.09 -5.11
CA THR A 112 2.64 4.22 -5.85
C THR A 112 1.27 3.83 -6.38
N ILE A 113 0.25 4.63 -6.09
CA ILE A 113 -1.10 4.44 -6.63
C ILE A 113 -1.10 4.96 -8.06
N VAL A 114 -1.27 4.06 -9.03
CA VAL A 114 -1.15 4.35 -10.47
C VAL A 114 -2.50 4.55 -11.15
N SER A 115 -3.57 4.02 -10.56
CA SER A 115 -4.94 4.18 -11.07
C SER A 115 -5.96 3.99 -9.96
N ALA A 116 -7.14 4.56 -10.11
CA ALA A 116 -8.24 4.38 -9.16
C ALA A 116 -9.59 4.79 -9.76
N THR A 117 -10.68 4.31 -9.15
CA THR A 117 -12.04 4.72 -9.50
C THR A 117 -12.62 5.69 -8.48
N LYS A 118 -13.62 6.47 -8.88
CA LYS A 118 -14.46 7.36 -8.07
C LYS A 118 -13.75 8.01 -6.86
N LYS A 119 -14.11 7.61 -5.63
CA LYS A 119 -13.62 8.22 -4.37
C LYS A 119 -12.10 8.10 -4.17
N TYR A 120 -11.48 7.09 -4.78
CA TYR A 120 -10.05 6.85 -4.68
C TYR A 120 -9.22 7.64 -5.71
N LYS A 121 -9.84 8.29 -6.73
CA LYS A 121 -9.12 9.05 -7.78
C LYS A 121 -8.17 10.11 -7.23
N LYS A 122 -8.51 10.72 -6.08
CA LYS A 122 -7.66 11.71 -5.41
C LYS A 122 -6.32 11.15 -4.90
N LEU A 123 -6.18 9.83 -4.88
CA LEU A 123 -4.97 9.14 -4.43
C LEU A 123 -4.00 8.82 -5.58
N ILE A 124 -4.43 8.99 -6.84
CA ILE A 124 -3.59 8.69 -8.01
C ILE A 124 -2.32 9.55 -7.97
N GLY A 125 -1.16 8.91 -8.17
CA GLY A 125 0.16 9.52 -8.12
C GLY A 125 0.77 9.59 -6.71
N LYS A 126 0.00 9.33 -5.64
CA LYS A 126 0.55 9.29 -4.29
C LYS A 126 1.45 8.07 -4.10
N THR A 127 2.57 8.32 -3.42
CA THR A 127 3.49 7.28 -2.99
C THR A 127 3.33 7.07 -1.48
N CYS A 128 3.02 5.85 -1.11
CA CYS A 128 2.82 5.41 0.26
C CYS A 128 4.02 4.59 0.74
N VAL A 129 4.31 4.59 2.02
CA VAL A 129 5.29 3.70 2.64
C VAL A 129 4.57 2.48 3.18
N TYR A 130 5.10 1.29 2.96
CA TYR A 130 4.55 0.07 3.53
C TYR A 130 5.62 -0.77 4.25
N ALA A 131 5.17 -1.47 5.28
CA ALA A 131 5.94 -2.51 5.94
C ALA A 131 5.23 -3.85 5.73
N VAL A 132 6.01 -4.90 5.45
CA VAL A 132 5.48 -6.25 5.22
C VAL A 132 6.26 -7.28 6.04
N VAL A 133 5.55 -8.28 6.53
CA VAL A 133 6.12 -9.49 7.12
C VAL A 133 5.47 -10.72 6.48
N TYR A 134 6.29 -11.73 6.19
CA TYR A 134 5.86 -13.02 5.66
C TYR A 134 6.03 -14.10 6.72
N TYR A 135 5.08 -14.99 6.80
CA TYR A 135 5.16 -16.19 7.62
C TYR A 135 4.55 -17.37 6.88
N LYS A 136 5.39 -18.36 6.55
CA LYS A 136 5.00 -19.49 5.69
C LYS A 136 4.43 -18.96 4.35
N ASP A 137 3.20 -19.32 4.02
CA ASP A 137 2.46 -18.90 2.82
C ASP A 137 1.60 -17.65 3.03
N THR A 138 1.65 -17.05 4.22
CA THR A 138 0.86 -15.87 4.58
C THR A 138 1.72 -14.61 4.70
N PHE A 139 1.08 -13.45 4.63
CA PHE A 139 1.72 -12.17 4.91
C PHE A 139 0.74 -11.15 5.50
N HIS A 140 1.32 -10.17 6.15
CA HIS A 140 0.64 -8.97 6.61
C HIS A 140 1.42 -7.73 6.15
N THR A 141 0.69 -6.74 5.62
CA THR A 141 1.25 -5.45 5.23
C THR A 141 0.48 -4.32 5.88
N LYS A 142 1.20 -3.33 6.37
CA LYS A 142 0.65 -2.05 6.79
C LYS A 142 1.20 -0.95 5.89
N THR A 143 0.31 -0.20 5.24
CA THR A 143 0.65 0.87 4.29
C THR A 143 0.15 2.19 4.82
N LYS A 144 1.01 3.21 4.79
CA LYS A 144 0.69 4.59 5.16
C LYS A 144 0.88 5.50 3.95
N CYS A 145 -0.20 6.19 3.56
CA CYS A 145 -0.18 7.22 2.53
C CYS A 145 -0.37 8.58 3.21
N GLU A 146 0.63 9.42 3.13
CA GLU A 146 0.54 10.80 3.59
C GLU A 146 -0.37 11.61 2.67
N LYS A 147 -0.94 12.66 3.22
CA LYS A 147 -1.85 13.57 2.52
C LYS A 147 -1.26 14.24 1.32
#